data_544324104e644a512f26c5d287715b55
#
_entry.id   544324104e644a512f26c5d287715b55
#
_cell.length_a   1.000
_cell.length_b   1.000
_cell.length_c   1.000
_cell.angle_alpha   90.00
_cell.angle_beta   90.00
_cell.angle_gamma   90.00
#
_symmetry.space_group_name_H-M   'P 1'
#
loop_
_entity.id
_entity.type
_entity.pdbx_description
1 polymer ?
#
loop_
_entity_poly.entity_id
_entity_poly.type
_entity_poly.pdbx_seq_one_letter_code
_entity_poly.pdbx_strand_id
1 'polypeptide(L)'
;DDDDLRRGRPTCHKVYGEALAILAGDALLTMAFEILADGYPGQSGAQCCLALAKGSGAAGMVGGQVVDLAWEGKPGMRDVDFKPNPSENDLKSLHLRKTGALIQASLRLGAISAYASEERMPPLDLLETLDCYGQKIGLAFQVTDDLLDVEGKCEAAGKRVGKDAEKGKLTYPGLIGVEASRNLGMELCSEARKLAKQLGPEAEPLSHLADYIACRDR
;
A
#
# COMPACT_ATOMS: atom_id res chain seq x y z
N ASP A 1 -0.05 -5.30 13.87
CA ASP A 1 -0.48 -4.28 14.82
C ASP A 1 -1.09 -4.87 16.10
N ASP A 2 -1.36 -6.17 16.13
CA ASP A 2 -2.04 -6.91 17.23
C ASP A 2 -3.37 -6.24 17.65
N ASP A 3 -4.09 -5.68 16.68
CA ASP A 3 -5.39 -5.05 16.92
C ASP A 3 -6.48 -6.11 17.17
N ASP A 4 -7.31 -5.88 18.19
CA ASP A 4 -8.43 -6.78 18.53
C ASP A 4 -9.57 -6.69 17.51
N LEU A 5 -9.74 -5.53 16.89
CA LEU A 5 -10.83 -5.24 15.96
C LEU A 5 -10.30 -4.72 14.62
N ARG A 6 -10.94 -5.17 13.53
CA ARG A 6 -10.77 -4.63 12.19
C ARG A 6 -12.15 -4.34 11.58
N ARG A 7 -12.41 -3.06 11.22
CA ARG A 7 -13.71 -2.62 10.68
C ARG A 7 -14.89 -3.02 11.58
N GLY A 8 -14.70 -2.85 12.90
CA GLY A 8 -15.70 -3.19 13.92
C GLY A 8 -15.92 -4.68 14.19
N ARG A 9 -15.12 -5.57 13.59
CA ARG A 9 -15.19 -7.02 13.80
C ARG A 9 -13.91 -7.53 14.47
N PRO A 10 -13.99 -8.57 15.32
CA PRO A 10 -12.80 -9.22 15.88
C PRO A 10 -11.86 -9.70 14.76
N THR A 11 -10.55 -9.54 15.01
CA THR A 11 -9.52 -9.99 14.08
C THR A 11 -9.39 -11.52 14.09
N CYS A 12 -8.82 -12.09 13.01
CA CYS A 12 -8.68 -13.54 12.84
C CYS A 12 -7.95 -14.19 14.02
N HIS A 13 -6.85 -13.59 14.51
CA HIS A 13 -6.09 -14.14 15.62
C HIS A 13 -6.85 -14.09 16.96
N LYS A 14 -7.75 -13.14 17.17
CA LYS A 14 -8.60 -13.06 18.37
C LYS A 14 -9.72 -14.11 18.38
N VAL A 15 -10.21 -14.49 17.20
CA VAL A 15 -11.30 -15.48 17.06
C VAL A 15 -10.75 -16.92 17.03
N TYR A 16 -9.67 -17.14 16.26
CA TYR A 16 -9.18 -18.47 15.90
C TYR A 16 -7.77 -18.77 16.42
N GLY A 17 -7.12 -17.81 17.08
CA GLY A 17 -5.75 -17.93 17.56
C GLY A 17 -4.69 -17.57 16.49
N GLU A 18 -3.48 -17.28 16.97
CA GLU A 18 -2.36 -16.80 16.13
C GLU A 18 -1.94 -17.80 15.06
N ALA A 19 -1.83 -19.07 15.42
CA ALA A 19 -1.39 -20.12 14.49
C ALA A 19 -2.29 -20.21 13.26
N LEU A 20 -3.62 -20.23 13.47
CA LEU A 20 -4.56 -20.30 12.35
C LEU A 20 -4.58 -19.00 11.53
N ALA A 21 -4.41 -17.86 12.18
CA ALA A 21 -4.33 -16.57 11.47
C ALA A 21 -3.11 -16.48 10.56
N ILE A 22 -1.94 -16.96 11.01
CA ILE A 22 -0.72 -17.02 10.19
C ILE A 22 -0.92 -17.96 9.00
N LEU A 23 -1.37 -19.19 9.26
CA LEU A 23 -1.60 -20.19 8.20
C LEU A 23 -2.65 -19.74 7.19
N ALA A 24 -3.69 -19.03 7.62
CA ALA A 24 -4.68 -18.46 6.72
C ALA A 24 -4.05 -17.38 5.81
N GLY A 25 -3.17 -16.55 6.34
CA GLY A 25 -2.40 -15.57 5.56
C GLY A 25 -1.51 -16.24 4.52
N ASP A 26 -0.77 -17.29 4.90
CA ASP A 26 0.10 -18.06 4.01
C ASP A 26 -0.71 -18.73 2.89
N ALA A 27 -1.84 -19.34 3.25
CA ALA A 27 -2.74 -19.98 2.29
C ALA A 27 -3.31 -18.97 1.28
N LEU A 28 -3.76 -17.80 1.74
CA LEU A 28 -4.29 -16.75 0.87
C LEU A 28 -3.25 -16.20 -0.09
N LEU A 29 -2.01 -16.00 0.39
CA LEU A 29 -0.91 -15.56 -0.47
C LEU A 29 -0.59 -16.61 -1.54
N THR A 30 -0.49 -17.88 -1.16
CA THR A 30 -0.24 -18.99 -2.10
C THR A 30 -1.36 -19.12 -3.12
N MET A 31 -2.62 -19.05 -2.67
CA MET A 31 -3.80 -19.09 -3.54
C MET A 31 -3.82 -17.95 -4.58
N ALA A 32 -3.31 -16.77 -4.22
CA ALA A 32 -3.22 -15.66 -5.18
C ALA A 32 -2.28 -16.00 -6.35
N PHE A 33 -1.16 -16.67 -6.11
CA PHE A 33 -0.27 -17.16 -7.17
C PHE A 33 -0.92 -18.29 -8.00
N GLU A 34 -1.62 -19.21 -7.34
CA GLU A 34 -2.35 -20.29 -8.02
C GLU A 34 -3.38 -19.72 -9.01
N ILE A 35 -4.22 -18.77 -8.58
CA ILE A 35 -5.21 -18.10 -9.43
C ILE A 35 -4.57 -17.41 -10.63
N LEU A 36 -3.44 -16.73 -10.43
CA LEU A 36 -2.75 -16.03 -11.52
C LEU A 36 -2.09 -17.01 -12.50
N ALA A 37 -1.50 -18.10 -12.01
CA ALA A 37 -0.85 -19.10 -12.85
C ALA A 37 -1.85 -19.92 -13.65
N ASP A 38 -3.00 -20.28 -13.06
CA ASP A 38 -4.05 -21.06 -13.71
C ASP A 38 -4.91 -20.21 -14.65
N GLY A 39 -5.26 -18.99 -14.22
CA GLY A 39 -6.16 -18.10 -14.96
C GLY A 39 -5.53 -17.42 -16.18
N TYR A 40 -4.20 -17.27 -16.22
CA TYR A 40 -3.48 -16.56 -17.28
C TYR A 40 -2.34 -17.43 -17.85
N PRO A 41 -2.56 -18.17 -18.96
CA PRO A 41 -1.53 -19.05 -19.52
C PRO A 41 -0.35 -18.28 -20.12
N GLY A 42 0.80 -18.95 -20.21
CA GLY A 42 1.97 -18.46 -20.91
C GLY A 42 2.63 -17.22 -20.28
N GLN A 43 2.97 -16.24 -21.10
CA GLN A 43 3.71 -15.06 -20.67
C GLN A 43 2.91 -14.17 -19.71
N SER A 44 1.60 -14.03 -19.92
CA SER A 44 0.76 -13.19 -19.07
C SER A 44 0.70 -13.71 -17.64
N GLY A 45 0.51 -15.02 -17.43
CA GLY A 45 0.53 -15.64 -16.10
C GLY A 45 1.86 -15.45 -15.39
N ALA A 46 2.97 -15.70 -16.11
CA ALA A 46 4.31 -15.51 -15.56
C ALA A 46 4.58 -14.04 -15.14
N GLN A 47 4.15 -13.07 -15.95
CA GLN A 47 4.29 -11.65 -15.63
C GLN A 47 3.37 -11.21 -14.49
N CYS A 48 2.15 -11.74 -14.40
CA CYS A 48 1.27 -11.53 -13.25
C CYS A 48 1.91 -12.05 -11.96
N CYS A 49 2.38 -13.29 -11.95
CA CYS A 49 3.07 -13.87 -10.80
C CYS A 49 4.31 -13.05 -10.41
N LEU A 50 5.11 -12.59 -11.39
CA LEU A 50 6.28 -11.76 -11.14
C LEU A 50 5.90 -10.40 -10.53
N ALA A 51 4.86 -9.74 -11.03
CA ALA A 51 4.37 -8.46 -10.50
C ALA A 51 3.91 -8.63 -9.04
N LEU A 52 3.12 -9.68 -8.75
CA LEU A 52 2.68 -9.98 -7.39
C LEU A 52 3.86 -10.30 -6.47
N ALA A 53 4.82 -11.14 -6.91
CA ALA A 53 5.98 -11.51 -6.12
C ALA A 53 6.86 -10.31 -5.75
N LYS A 54 7.09 -9.39 -6.71
CA LYS A 54 7.82 -8.14 -6.45
C LYS A 54 7.08 -7.21 -5.50
N GLY A 55 5.76 -7.08 -5.69
CA GLY A 55 4.93 -6.20 -4.87
C GLY A 55 4.74 -6.70 -3.43
N SER A 56 4.57 -8.01 -3.24
CA SER A 56 4.34 -8.61 -1.91
C SER A 56 5.62 -9.03 -1.19
N GLY A 57 6.68 -9.33 -1.91
CA GLY A 57 7.89 -9.97 -1.38
C GLY A 57 8.85 -9.03 -0.63
N ALA A 58 10.11 -9.49 -0.49
CA ALA A 58 11.16 -8.80 0.27
C ALA A 58 11.53 -7.42 -0.29
N ALA A 59 11.41 -7.21 -1.61
CA ALA A 59 11.63 -5.91 -2.22
C ALA A 59 10.42 -4.95 -2.05
N GLY A 60 9.23 -5.49 -1.81
CA GLY A 60 7.96 -4.77 -1.66
C GLY A 60 7.44 -4.78 -0.22
N MET A 61 6.17 -5.18 -0.08
CA MET A 61 5.39 -5.07 1.16
C MET A 61 6.06 -5.73 2.35
N VAL A 62 6.52 -6.98 2.24
CA VAL A 62 7.14 -7.70 3.36
C VAL A 62 8.40 -6.97 3.83
N GLY A 63 9.28 -6.57 2.89
CA GLY A 63 10.48 -5.82 3.27
C GLY A 63 10.18 -4.43 3.84
N GLY A 64 9.13 -3.75 3.36
CA GLY A 64 8.64 -2.52 3.95
C GLY A 64 8.14 -2.72 5.38
N GLN A 65 7.39 -3.79 5.61
CA GLN A 65 6.89 -4.15 6.94
C GLN A 65 8.02 -4.48 7.93
N VAL A 66 9.09 -5.16 7.46
CA VAL A 66 10.27 -5.43 8.29
C VAL A 66 10.92 -4.14 8.78
N VAL A 67 11.10 -3.16 7.89
CA VAL A 67 11.66 -1.84 8.27
C VAL A 67 10.75 -1.10 9.23
N ASP A 68 9.43 -1.14 9.01
CA ASP A 68 8.44 -0.51 9.89
C ASP A 68 8.52 -1.07 11.32
N LEU A 69 8.53 -2.39 11.47
CA LEU A 69 8.67 -3.06 12.77
C LEU A 69 10.03 -2.78 13.44
N ALA A 70 11.11 -2.66 12.66
CA ALA A 70 12.42 -2.31 13.16
C ALA A 70 12.44 -0.88 13.73
N TRP A 71 11.79 0.05 13.07
CA TRP A 71 11.69 1.45 13.53
C TRP A 71 10.75 1.60 14.73
N GLU A 72 9.73 0.75 14.87
CA GLU A 72 8.91 0.62 16.09
C GLU A 72 9.69 0.01 17.28
N GLY A 73 10.92 -0.44 17.08
CA GLY A 73 11.75 -1.08 18.12
C GLY A 73 11.24 -2.44 18.57
N LYS A 74 10.53 -3.16 17.71
CA LYS A 74 9.99 -4.50 18.04
C LYS A 74 11.11 -5.48 18.40
N PRO A 75 10.89 -6.38 19.38
CA PRO A 75 11.87 -7.40 19.77
C PRO A 75 12.33 -8.24 18.57
N GLY A 76 13.64 -8.50 18.48
CA GLY A 76 14.25 -9.27 17.39
C GLY A 76 14.57 -8.49 16.12
N MET A 77 14.19 -7.20 16.04
CA MET A 77 14.42 -6.35 14.87
C MET A 77 15.60 -5.37 15.02
N ARG A 78 16.33 -5.42 16.14
CA ARG A 78 17.38 -4.41 16.48
C ARG A 78 18.53 -4.30 15.49
N ASP A 79 18.81 -5.37 14.74
CA ASP A 79 19.92 -5.42 13.79
C ASP A 79 19.47 -5.20 12.34
N VAL A 80 18.19 -4.94 12.13
CA VAL A 80 17.63 -4.77 10.80
C VAL A 80 17.50 -3.28 10.48
N ASP A 81 18.38 -2.80 9.59
CA ASP A 81 18.28 -1.47 8.92
C ASP A 81 17.92 -0.29 9.82
N PHE A 82 18.39 -0.35 11.08
CA PHE A 82 18.09 0.65 12.10
C PHE A 82 18.75 1.99 11.76
N LYS A 83 17.93 3.00 11.52
CA LYS A 83 18.37 4.38 11.41
C LYS A 83 17.90 5.16 12.65
N PRO A 84 18.82 5.69 13.47
CA PRO A 84 18.45 6.41 14.70
C PRO A 84 17.65 7.69 14.43
N ASN A 85 17.83 8.31 13.26
CA ASN A 85 17.10 9.51 12.84
C ASN A 85 16.71 9.35 11.36
N PRO A 86 15.62 8.65 11.04
CA PRO A 86 15.16 8.49 9.67
C PRO A 86 14.68 9.82 9.09
N SER A 87 15.06 10.07 7.84
CA SER A 87 14.67 11.26 7.08
C SER A 87 13.29 11.09 6.42
N GLU A 88 12.77 12.17 5.85
CA GLU A 88 11.57 12.13 5.01
C GLU A 88 11.72 11.15 3.82
N ASN A 89 12.91 11.09 3.20
CA ASN A 89 13.18 10.13 2.12
C ASN A 89 13.15 8.67 2.60
N ASP A 90 13.57 8.41 3.83
CA ASP A 90 13.51 7.08 4.42
C ASP A 90 12.04 6.69 4.68
N LEU A 91 11.23 7.60 5.23
CA LEU A 91 9.80 7.39 5.43
C LEU A 91 9.08 7.16 4.09
N LYS A 92 9.38 7.97 3.08
CA LYS A 92 8.87 7.79 1.73
C LYS A 92 9.21 6.41 1.16
N SER A 93 10.47 5.99 1.29
CA SER A 93 10.93 4.67 0.82
C SER A 93 10.19 3.53 1.53
N LEU A 94 10.00 3.63 2.84
CA LEU A 94 9.24 2.68 3.63
C LEU A 94 7.80 2.56 3.12
N HIS A 95 7.10 3.68 2.95
CA HIS A 95 5.70 3.68 2.51
C HIS A 95 5.53 3.19 1.07
N LEU A 96 6.46 3.53 0.17
CA LEU A 96 6.46 3.02 -1.20
C LEU A 96 6.64 1.51 -1.24
N ARG A 97 7.43 0.93 -0.34
CA ARG A 97 7.59 -0.52 -0.23
C ARG A 97 6.39 -1.17 0.48
N LYS A 98 6.06 -0.71 1.70
CA LYS A 98 5.05 -1.35 2.56
C LYS A 98 3.65 -1.31 1.93
N THR A 99 3.28 -0.21 1.30
CA THR A 99 1.94 0.05 0.76
C THR A 99 1.96 0.22 -0.76
N GLY A 100 2.82 1.09 -1.27
CA GLY A 100 2.86 1.46 -2.69
C GLY A 100 3.15 0.29 -3.62
N ALA A 101 4.02 -0.64 -3.23
CA ALA A 101 4.43 -1.77 -4.07
C ALA A 101 3.27 -2.70 -4.45
N LEU A 102 2.34 -2.98 -3.53
CA LEU A 102 1.15 -3.78 -3.82
C LEU A 102 0.12 -3.01 -4.66
N ILE A 103 0.00 -1.70 -4.47
CA ILE A 103 -0.86 -0.85 -5.32
C ILE A 103 -0.34 -0.86 -6.76
N GLN A 104 0.98 -0.69 -6.96
CA GLN A 104 1.60 -0.78 -8.29
C GLN A 104 1.40 -2.17 -8.90
N ALA A 105 1.62 -3.24 -8.12
CA ALA A 105 1.37 -4.61 -8.57
C ALA A 105 -0.08 -4.79 -9.02
N SER A 106 -1.05 -4.27 -8.28
CA SER A 106 -2.48 -4.36 -8.63
C SER A 106 -2.81 -3.67 -9.95
N LEU A 107 -2.23 -2.49 -10.21
CA LEU A 107 -2.39 -1.77 -11.47
C LEU A 107 -1.76 -2.55 -12.65
N ARG A 108 -0.55 -3.09 -12.47
CA ARG A 108 0.10 -3.94 -13.46
C ARG A 108 -0.70 -5.19 -13.76
N LEU A 109 -1.21 -5.88 -12.73
CA LEU A 109 -2.06 -7.05 -12.86
C LEU A 109 -3.32 -6.72 -13.67
N GLY A 110 -3.99 -5.62 -13.37
CA GLY A 110 -5.16 -5.15 -14.11
C GLY A 110 -4.85 -4.92 -15.60
N ALA A 111 -3.73 -4.23 -15.89
CA ALA A 111 -3.31 -4.01 -17.28
C ALA A 111 -2.98 -5.33 -18.00
N ILE A 112 -2.17 -6.20 -17.40
CA ILE A 112 -1.80 -7.50 -18.00
C ILE A 112 -3.05 -8.34 -18.24
N SER A 113 -3.99 -8.37 -17.29
CA SER A 113 -5.25 -9.11 -17.42
C SER A 113 -6.11 -8.62 -18.59
N ALA A 114 -6.19 -7.31 -18.78
CA ALA A 114 -6.95 -6.71 -19.88
C ALA A 114 -6.38 -7.08 -21.26
N TYR A 115 -5.06 -7.13 -21.40
CA TYR A 115 -4.38 -7.46 -22.65
C TYR A 115 -4.25 -8.98 -22.90
N ALA A 116 -4.38 -9.80 -21.84
CA ALA A 116 -4.21 -11.25 -21.94
C ALA A 116 -5.24 -11.91 -22.87
N SER A 117 -6.47 -11.35 -22.96
CA SER A 117 -7.51 -11.85 -23.87
C SER A 117 -7.14 -11.72 -25.36
N GLU A 118 -6.22 -10.83 -25.69
CA GLU A 118 -5.70 -10.61 -27.03
C GLU A 118 -4.34 -11.28 -27.27
N GLU A 119 -3.91 -12.13 -26.32
CA GLU A 119 -2.59 -12.78 -26.33
C GLU A 119 -1.43 -11.79 -26.47
N ARG A 120 -1.59 -10.58 -25.93
CA ARG A 120 -0.60 -9.49 -25.99
C ARG A 120 -0.19 -9.06 -24.61
N MET A 121 0.95 -8.39 -24.53
CA MET A 121 1.38 -7.65 -23.33
C MET A 121 0.97 -6.18 -23.46
N PRO A 122 0.65 -5.51 -22.36
CA PRO A 122 0.44 -4.06 -22.36
C PRO A 122 1.66 -3.32 -22.92
N PRO A 123 1.46 -2.19 -23.62
CA PRO A 123 2.54 -1.30 -24.01
C PRO A 123 3.37 -0.84 -22.82
N LEU A 124 4.67 -0.65 -23.03
CA LEU A 124 5.59 -0.34 -21.93
C LEU A 124 5.28 1.04 -21.31
N ASP A 125 4.95 2.03 -22.11
CA ASP A 125 4.56 3.37 -21.69
C ASP A 125 3.29 3.39 -20.83
N LEU A 126 2.33 2.51 -21.14
CA LEU A 126 1.14 2.30 -20.29
C LEU A 126 1.56 1.78 -18.91
N LEU A 127 2.42 0.75 -18.87
CA LEU A 127 2.89 0.17 -17.59
C LEU A 127 3.70 1.19 -16.79
N GLU A 128 4.56 1.97 -17.42
CA GLU A 128 5.34 3.03 -16.77
C GLU A 128 4.43 4.12 -16.20
N THR A 129 3.41 4.53 -16.93
CA THR A 129 2.43 5.52 -16.44
C THR A 129 1.63 5.00 -15.27
N LEU A 130 1.19 3.73 -15.30
CA LEU A 130 0.50 3.07 -14.18
C LEU A 130 1.40 2.91 -12.96
N ASP A 131 2.69 2.62 -13.14
CA ASP A 131 3.66 2.55 -12.05
C ASP A 131 3.84 3.92 -11.38
N CYS A 132 4.01 4.98 -12.17
CA CYS A 132 4.10 6.34 -11.66
C CYS A 132 2.81 6.74 -10.92
N TYR A 133 1.65 6.43 -11.49
CA TYR A 133 0.36 6.64 -10.81
C TYR A 133 0.29 5.88 -9.49
N GLY A 134 0.65 4.60 -9.48
CA GLY A 134 0.62 3.74 -8.31
C GLY A 134 1.53 4.24 -7.18
N GLN A 135 2.71 4.78 -7.52
CA GLN A 135 3.60 5.43 -6.56
C GLN A 135 2.96 6.66 -5.91
N LYS A 136 2.34 7.54 -6.72
CA LYS A 136 1.69 8.75 -6.20
C LYS A 136 0.50 8.43 -5.31
N ILE A 137 -0.37 7.52 -5.76
CA ILE A 137 -1.55 7.10 -5.02
C ILE A 137 -1.18 6.34 -3.73
N GLY A 138 -0.20 5.44 -3.79
CA GLY A 138 0.25 4.69 -2.63
C GLY A 138 0.83 5.59 -1.54
N LEU A 139 1.62 6.60 -1.94
CA LEU A 139 2.16 7.56 -1.01
C LEU A 139 1.08 8.51 -0.47
N ALA A 140 0.19 9.01 -1.33
CA ALA A 140 -0.94 9.86 -0.92
C ALA A 140 -1.84 9.14 0.09
N PHE A 141 -2.13 7.85 -0.16
CA PHE A 141 -2.91 7.03 0.75
C PHE A 141 -2.29 6.97 2.15
N GLN A 142 -0.97 6.78 2.22
CA GLN A 142 -0.28 6.68 3.50
C GLN A 142 -0.21 8.04 4.22
N VAL A 143 0.10 9.13 3.50
CA VAL A 143 0.08 10.49 4.05
C VAL A 143 -1.31 10.82 4.62
N THR A 144 -2.37 10.45 3.92
CA THR A 144 -3.75 10.66 4.38
C THR A 144 -4.09 9.78 5.59
N ASP A 145 -3.62 8.53 5.62
CA ASP A 145 -3.82 7.61 6.76
C ASP A 145 -3.14 8.15 8.02
N ASP A 146 -1.90 8.64 7.89
CA ASP A 146 -1.16 9.29 8.98
C ASP A 146 -1.87 10.57 9.50
N LEU A 147 -2.45 11.38 8.60
CA LEU A 147 -3.25 12.56 8.96
C LEU A 147 -4.53 12.17 9.70
N LEU A 148 -5.22 11.12 9.24
CA LEU A 148 -6.43 10.63 9.88
C LEU A 148 -6.17 10.11 11.31
N ASP A 149 -5.00 9.51 11.56
CA ASP A 149 -4.64 9.07 12.91
C ASP A 149 -4.46 10.27 13.87
N VAL A 150 -3.97 11.42 13.38
CA VAL A 150 -3.78 12.62 14.18
C VAL A 150 -5.06 13.45 14.32
N GLU A 151 -5.87 13.57 13.26
CA GLU A 151 -7.01 14.48 13.16
C GLU A 151 -8.38 13.79 13.33
N GLY A 152 -8.41 12.46 13.19
CA GLY A 152 -9.63 11.69 13.19
C GLY A 152 -10.41 11.80 14.50
N LYS A 153 -11.73 11.97 14.41
CA LYS A 153 -12.61 11.88 15.57
C LYS A 153 -12.80 10.40 15.93
N CYS A 154 -12.63 10.07 17.21
CA CYS A 154 -12.71 8.72 17.77
C CYS A 154 -13.97 7.93 17.36
N GLU A 155 -15.09 8.63 17.07
CA GLU A 155 -16.37 8.04 16.68
C GLU A 155 -16.48 7.65 15.20
N ALA A 156 -15.75 8.31 14.30
CA ALA A 156 -15.88 8.08 12.85
C ALA A 156 -14.97 6.93 12.35
N ALA A 157 -13.84 6.70 13.01
CA ALA A 157 -12.82 5.75 12.52
C ALA A 157 -13.06 4.29 12.96
N GLY A 158 -13.94 4.02 13.95
CA GLY A 158 -14.10 2.69 14.53
C GLY A 158 -12.78 2.12 15.11
N LYS A 159 -11.77 2.98 15.29
CA LYS A 159 -10.43 2.72 15.85
C LYS A 159 -10.07 3.83 16.83
N ARG A 160 -9.17 3.55 17.77
CA ARG A 160 -8.53 4.60 18.60
C ARG A 160 -7.66 5.49 17.70
N VAL A 161 -7.77 6.79 17.88
CA VAL A 161 -6.95 7.84 17.24
C VAL A 161 -5.69 8.06 18.07
N GLY A 162 -4.58 8.47 17.44
CA GLY A 162 -3.31 8.75 18.15
C GLY A 162 -2.46 7.52 18.47
N LYS A 163 -2.79 6.34 17.91
CA LYS A 163 -2.05 5.09 18.13
C LYS A 163 -0.63 5.13 17.60
N ASP A 164 -0.40 5.83 16.51
CA ASP A 164 0.90 5.88 15.85
C ASP A 164 1.89 6.69 16.72
N ALA A 165 1.46 7.78 17.34
CA ALA A 165 2.25 8.54 18.28
C ALA A 165 2.54 7.76 19.58
N GLU A 166 1.54 7.03 20.13
CA GLU A 166 1.70 6.18 21.32
C GLU A 166 2.71 5.05 21.09
N LYS A 167 2.78 4.51 19.86
CA LYS A 167 3.73 3.44 19.46
C LYS A 167 5.10 3.98 19.04
N GLY A 168 5.32 5.31 19.04
CA GLY A 168 6.56 5.93 18.56
C GLY A 168 6.80 5.76 17.07
N LYS A 169 5.74 5.56 16.28
CA LYS A 169 5.78 5.34 14.85
C LYS A 169 6.18 6.62 14.11
N LEU A 170 7.05 6.49 13.13
CA LEU A 170 7.41 7.63 12.28
C LEU A 170 6.26 7.88 11.29
N THR A 171 5.75 9.12 11.30
CA THR A 171 4.64 9.56 10.44
C THR A 171 4.98 10.89 9.76
N TYR A 172 4.31 11.18 8.64
CA TYR A 172 4.46 12.47 7.97
C TYR A 172 4.09 13.65 8.86
N PRO A 173 2.93 13.66 9.58
CA PRO A 173 2.63 14.74 10.51
C PRO A 173 3.67 14.93 11.62
N GLY A 174 4.24 13.84 12.12
CA GLY A 174 5.31 13.88 13.13
C GLY A 174 6.62 14.46 12.60
N LEU A 175 6.93 14.23 11.32
CA LEU A 175 8.21 14.62 10.71
C LEU A 175 8.20 16.04 10.14
N ILE A 176 7.13 16.40 9.37
CA ILE A 176 7.05 17.67 8.64
C ILE A 176 5.89 18.57 9.10
N GLY A 177 5.09 18.12 10.05
CA GLY A 177 3.91 18.83 10.57
C GLY A 177 2.64 18.55 9.75
N VAL A 178 1.49 18.78 10.39
CA VAL A 178 0.16 18.45 9.85
C VAL A 178 -0.13 19.19 8.54
N GLU A 179 0.10 20.51 8.51
CA GLU A 179 -0.22 21.34 7.34
C GLU A 179 0.65 20.99 6.13
N ALA A 180 1.96 20.76 6.32
CA ALA A 180 2.85 20.32 5.25
C ALA A 180 2.47 18.93 4.73
N SER A 181 2.07 18.00 5.61
CA SER A 181 1.58 16.69 5.24
C SER A 181 0.28 16.76 4.41
N ARG A 182 -0.64 17.65 4.79
CA ARG A 182 -1.88 17.89 4.03
C ARG A 182 -1.58 18.40 2.62
N ASN A 183 -0.69 19.38 2.50
CA ASN A 183 -0.27 19.92 1.20
C ASN A 183 0.40 18.84 0.33
N LEU A 184 1.28 18.04 0.91
CA LEU A 184 1.91 16.90 0.23
C LEU A 184 0.86 15.89 -0.28
N GLY A 185 -0.12 15.51 0.54
CA GLY A 185 -1.19 14.61 0.14
C GLY A 185 -2.01 15.14 -1.05
N MET A 186 -2.37 16.42 -1.00
CA MET A 186 -3.09 17.09 -2.11
C MET A 186 -2.26 17.16 -3.39
N GLU A 187 -0.97 17.47 -3.29
CA GLU A 187 -0.06 17.49 -4.44
C GLU A 187 0.06 16.11 -5.10
N LEU A 188 0.29 15.06 -4.31
CA LEU A 188 0.37 13.68 -4.78
C LEU A 188 -0.91 13.24 -5.50
N CYS A 189 -2.08 13.54 -4.95
CA CYS A 189 -3.36 13.27 -5.60
C CYS A 189 -3.54 14.07 -6.90
N SER A 190 -3.10 15.33 -6.94
CA SER A 190 -3.12 16.16 -8.16
C SER A 190 -2.23 15.58 -9.26
N GLU A 191 -1.02 15.12 -8.90
CA GLU A 191 -0.10 14.46 -9.85
C GLU A 191 -0.67 13.12 -10.34
N ALA A 192 -1.27 12.32 -9.46
CA ALA A 192 -1.94 11.06 -9.83
C ALA A 192 -3.07 11.30 -10.84
N ARG A 193 -3.89 12.33 -10.63
CA ARG A 193 -4.94 12.74 -11.60
C ARG A 193 -4.37 13.12 -12.96
N LYS A 194 -3.25 13.81 -13.00
CA LYS A 194 -2.58 14.17 -14.28
C LYS A 194 -2.14 12.91 -15.02
N LEU A 195 -1.57 11.94 -14.31
CA LEU A 195 -1.17 10.66 -14.88
C LEU A 195 -2.38 9.85 -15.38
N ALA A 196 -3.46 9.77 -14.59
CA ALA A 196 -4.68 9.11 -15.02
C ALA A 196 -5.27 9.72 -16.31
N LYS A 197 -5.27 11.05 -16.44
CA LYS A 197 -5.73 11.73 -17.65
C LYS A 197 -4.89 11.41 -18.90
N GLN A 198 -3.59 11.12 -18.75
CA GLN A 198 -2.74 10.71 -19.87
C GLN A 198 -3.12 9.33 -20.42
N LEU A 199 -3.74 8.48 -19.60
CA LEU A 199 -4.23 7.16 -20.00
C LEU A 199 -5.53 7.20 -20.81
N GLY A 200 -6.16 8.38 -20.95
CA GLY A 200 -7.38 8.56 -21.71
C GLY A 200 -8.66 8.50 -20.86
N PRO A 201 -9.84 8.67 -21.50
CA PRO A 201 -11.12 8.77 -20.80
C PRO A 201 -11.50 7.51 -20.03
N GLU A 202 -11.09 6.35 -20.49
CA GLU A 202 -11.38 5.06 -19.83
C GLU A 202 -10.71 4.94 -18.45
N ALA A 203 -9.70 5.77 -18.16
CA ALA A 203 -9.02 5.85 -16.88
C ALA A 203 -9.68 6.84 -15.88
N GLU A 204 -10.87 7.38 -16.17
CA GLU A 204 -11.62 8.24 -15.27
C GLU A 204 -11.78 7.64 -13.85
N PRO A 205 -12.03 6.33 -13.67
CA PRO A 205 -12.07 5.72 -12.34
C PRO A 205 -10.79 5.91 -11.52
N LEU A 206 -9.61 5.95 -12.16
CA LEU A 206 -8.34 6.25 -11.47
C LEU A 206 -8.29 7.71 -11.00
N SER A 207 -8.84 8.65 -11.78
CA SER A 207 -8.97 10.06 -11.34
C SER A 207 -9.89 10.17 -10.13
N HIS A 208 -11.03 9.49 -10.15
CA HIS A 208 -11.98 9.45 -9.02
C HIS A 208 -11.37 8.81 -7.77
N LEU A 209 -10.53 7.78 -7.93
CA LEU A 209 -9.80 7.19 -6.79
C LEU A 209 -8.84 8.20 -6.14
N ALA A 210 -8.15 9.02 -6.95
CA ALA A 210 -7.29 10.07 -6.43
C ALA A 210 -8.09 11.15 -5.68
N ASP A 211 -9.27 11.53 -6.19
CA ASP A 211 -10.17 12.45 -5.50
C ASP A 211 -10.70 11.87 -4.19
N TYR A 212 -11.07 10.60 -4.19
CA TYR A 212 -11.52 9.90 -2.98
C TYR A 212 -10.45 9.89 -1.89
N ILE A 213 -9.19 9.60 -2.25
CA ILE A 213 -8.08 9.60 -1.27
C ILE A 213 -7.84 11.01 -0.73
N ALA A 214 -7.92 12.05 -1.57
CA ALA A 214 -7.76 13.44 -1.15
C ALA A 214 -8.84 13.93 -0.19
N CYS A 215 -10.06 13.39 -0.31
CA CYS A 215 -11.23 13.79 0.49
C CYS A 215 -11.60 12.78 1.58
N ARG A 216 -10.80 11.74 1.78
CA ARG A 216 -11.08 10.66 2.73
C ARG A 216 -11.05 11.18 4.16
N ASP A 217 -12.11 10.91 4.90
CA ASP A 217 -12.35 11.32 6.30
C ASP A 217 -12.38 10.11 7.28
N ARG A 218 -12.12 8.88 6.78
CA ARG A 218 -12.07 7.60 7.53
C ARG A 218 -11.39 6.47 6.73
#